data_50ef8ebdea724da05bfad82af5cc91c2
#
_entry.id   50ef8ebdea724da05bfad82af5cc91c2
#
_cell.length_a   1.000
_cell.length_b   1.000
_cell.length_c   1.000
_cell.angle_alpha   90.00
_cell.angle_beta   90.00
_cell.angle_gamma   90.00
#
_symmetry.space_group_name_H-M   'P 1'
#
loop_
_entity.id
_entity.type
_entity.pdbx_description
1 polymer ?
#
loop_
_entity_poly.entity_id
_entity_poly.type
_entity_poly.pdbx_seq_one_letter_code
_entity_poly.pdbx_strand_id
1 'polypeptide(L)'
;LWCVRDDGVLAGLTYQRTDNVVAWHRHIIGGKSDTGKNIIQQQISFTANTTIVNGTNNTITLSSHGLATNDPIYYYAAANPITGISSGSLYYVIRTDANTIKLASTAALSAAGTAISLTGPSTASTQYIYQGVNISSNVIYSAAHGFKTRDIIFYDNIGTTIGGLSENISYYVSRVDDNQFKLFTDSKLVNVVSLTSAHTSEQTDNILQDGKIESVATISGDLNEDELWIISQRWVNGSVRRFVECFSDFDFDETAPENFKFLDSHLSYSGVAVSSLSGLDHLEGETVSILADGATHATKTVASGAIALDRPSTKVTVGLPYNSVLQTMRIEAGAGQFEGTAQAKIKRISKVTLRL
;
A
#
# COMPACT_ATOMS: atom_id res chain seq x y z
N LEU A 1 27.11 -0.36 -11.22
CA LEU A 1 26.04 -0.20 -12.20
C LEU A 1 24.72 -0.03 -11.46
N TRP A 2 23.95 0.99 -11.87
CA TRP A 2 22.65 1.28 -11.28
C TRP A 2 21.56 1.20 -12.35
N CYS A 3 20.38 0.70 -11.98
CA CYS A 3 19.19 0.71 -12.84
C CYS A 3 17.92 0.82 -12.00
N VAL A 4 16.94 1.52 -12.53
CA VAL A 4 15.59 1.58 -11.95
C VAL A 4 14.75 0.47 -12.56
N ARG A 5 14.06 -0.27 -11.72
CA ARG A 5 13.11 -1.31 -12.12
C ARG A 5 11.73 -0.70 -12.37
N ASP A 6 10.87 -1.41 -13.11
CA ASP A 6 9.49 -0.98 -13.39
C ASP A 6 8.63 -0.77 -12.14
N ASP A 7 8.97 -1.47 -11.03
CA ASP A 7 8.30 -1.34 -9.74
C ASP A 7 8.82 -0.17 -8.89
N GLY A 8 9.73 0.65 -9.44
CA GLY A 8 10.29 1.82 -8.75
C GLY A 8 11.43 1.52 -7.78
N VAL A 9 11.90 0.27 -7.72
CA VAL A 9 13.04 -0.13 -6.90
C VAL A 9 14.34 0.15 -7.64
N LEU A 10 15.30 0.76 -6.97
CA LEU A 10 16.66 0.93 -7.50
C LEU A 10 17.46 -0.33 -7.28
N ALA A 11 18.01 -0.90 -8.33
CA ALA A 11 18.93 -2.01 -8.26
C ALA A 11 20.36 -1.56 -8.55
N GLY A 12 21.29 -1.96 -7.70
CA GLY A 12 22.72 -1.71 -7.85
C GLY A 12 23.49 -3.02 -8.01
N LEU A 13 24.47 -3.02 -8.90
CA LEU A 13 25.45 -4.10 -9.03
C LEU A 13 26.79 -3.62 -8.49
N THR A 14 27.24 -4.23 -7.41
CA THR A 14 28.61 -4.10 -6.92
C THR A 14 29.49 -5.12 -7.66
N TYR A 15 30.52 -4.65 -8.30
CA TYR A 15 31.51 -5.47 -8.97
C TYR A 15 32.91 -5.06 -8.50
N GLN A 16 33.49 -5.87 -7.63
CA GLN A 16 34.84 -5.66 -7.11
C GLN A 16 35.72 -6.85 -7.49
N ARG A 17 36.57 -6.62 -8.49
CA ARG A 17 37.34 -7.67 -9.13
C ARG A 17 38.43 -8.25 -8.22
N THR A 18 39.04 -7.40 -7.38
CA THR A 18 40.12 -7.80 -6.47
C THR A 18 39.65 -8.78 -5.41
N ASP A 19 38.41 -8.64 -4.94
CA ASP A 19 37.85 -9.44 -3.86
C ASP A 19 36.85 -10.49 -4.36
N ASN A 20 36.73 -10.66 -5.68
CA ASN A 20 35.74 -11.54 -6.33
C ASN A 20 34.30 -11.30 -5.88
N VAL A 21 33.95 -10.05 -5.56
CA VAL A 21 32.59 -9.69 -5.19
C VAL A 21 31.81 -9.29 -6.44
N VAL A 22 30.75 -10.02 -6.71
CA VAL A 22 29.72 -9.67 -7.70
C VAL A 22 28.37 -9.87 -7.03
N ALA A 23 27.70 -8.79 -6.68
CA ALA A 23 26.46 -8.87 -5.95
C ALA A 23 25.46 -7.80 -6.40
N TRP A 24 24.20 -8.22 -6.55
CA TRP A 24 23.09 -7.29 -6.73
C TRP A 24 22.51 -6.91 -5.37
N HIS A 25 22.25 -5.66 -5.21
CA HIS A 25 21.50 -5.14 -4.07
C HIS A 25 20.35 -4.24 -4.58
N ARG A 26 19.38 -4.02 -3.74
CA ARG A 26 18.21 -3.20 -4.07
C ARG A 26 17.95 -2.18 -2.98
N HIS A 27 17.47 -1.01 -3.39
CA HIS A 27 17.08 0.05 -2.49
C HIS A 27 15.62 0.38 -2.71
N ILE A 28 14.84 0.24 -1.64
CA ILE A 28 13.46 0.67 -1.55
C ILE A 28 13.48 1.91 -0.68
N ILE A 29 13.02 3.03 -1.23
CA ILE A 29 13.05 4.31 -0.51
C ILE A 29 11.85 4.46 0.42
N GLY A 30 12.08 5.17 1.51
CA GLY A 30 11.04 5.52 2.48
C GLY A 30 9.98 6.46 1.90
N GLY A 31 8.85 6.51 2.59
CA GLY A 31 7.65 7.21 2.17
C GLY A 31 6.72 6.33 1.32
N LYS A 32 5.67 6.94 0.79
CA LYS A 32 4.66 6.27 -0.01
C LYS A 32 4.59 6.86 -1.40
N SER A 33 4.14 6.09 -2.38
CA SER A 33 3.88 6.54 -3.75
C SER A 33 2.49 6.09 -4.20
N ASP A 34 1.89 6.86 -5.10
CA ASP A 34 0.62 6.49 -5.70
C ASP A 34 0.78 5.31 -6.67
N THR A 35 -0.08 4.31 -6.52
CA THR A 35 -0.16 3.18 -7.45
C THR A 35 -0.98 3.49 -8.70
N GLY A 36 -1.72 4.61 -8.71
CA GLY A 36 -2.75 4.90 -9.69
C GLY A 36 -3.95 3.95 -9.58
N LYS A 37 -4.10 3.24 -8.46
CA LYS A 37 -5.20 2.31 -8.19
C LYS A 37 -6.02 2.81 -7.01
N ASN A 38 -7.32 2.69 -7.14
CA ASN A 38 -8.28 3.22 -6.20
C ASN A 38 -9.28 2.15 -5.78
N ILE A 39 -9.89 2.36 -4.62
CA ILE A 39 -11.07 1.65 -4.17
C ILE A 39 -12.23 2.64 -4.25
N ILE A 40 -13.19 2.40 -5.13
CA ILE A 40 -14.44 3.15 -5.14
C ILE A 40 -15.39 2.43 -4.20
N GLN A 41 -15.70 3.05 -3.07
CA GLN A 41 -16.56 2.46 -2.06
C GLN A 41 -17.89 3.21 -1.94
N GLN A 42 -18.98 2.45 -1.81
CA GLN A 42 -20.31 2.95 -1.48
C GLN A 42 -21.14 1.84 -0.82
N GLN A 43 -21.96 2.20 0.15
CA GLN A 43 -22.96 1.32 0.73
C GLN A 43 -24.35 1.93 0.52
N ILE A 44 -25.21 1.23 -0.19
CA ILE A 44 -26.62 1.59 -0.35
C ILE A 44 -27.45 0.58 0.44
N SER A 45 -28.26 1.08 1.40
CA SER A 45 -29.23 0.26 2.13
C SER A 45 -30.64 0.52 1.61
N PHE A 46 -31.43 -0.54 1.48
CA PHE A 46 -32.82 -0.43 1.05
C PHE A 46 -33.66 -1.57 1.66
N THR A 47 -34.97 -1.36 1.75
CA THR A 47 -35.90 -2.41 2.19
C THR A 47 -36.46 -3.11 0.96
N ALA A 48 -35.96 -4.32 0.68
CA ALA A 48 -36.46 -5.10 -0.44
C ALA A 48 -37.88 -5.63 -0.13
N ASN A 49 -38.79 -5.45 -1.08
CA ASN A 49 -40.12 -5.99 -1.13
C ASN A 49 -40.57 -6.07 -2.60
N THR A 50 -41.79 -6.49 -2.86
CA THR A 50 -42.32 -6.61 -4.21
C THR A 50 -42.55 -5.29 -4.94
N THR A 51 -42.54 -4.15 -4.23
CA THR A 51 -42.65 -2.81 -4.82
C THR A 51 -41.28 -2.29 -5.27
N ILE A 52 -40.28 -2.47 -4.41
CA ILE A 52 -38.89 -2.01 -4.67
C ILE A 52 -38.19 -2.92 -5.70
N VAL A 53 -38.48 -4.23 -5.64
CA VAL A 53 -37.95 -5.21 -6.60
C VAL A 53 -39.08 -5.63 -7.55
N ASN A 54 -39.03 -5.12 -8.75
CA ASN A 54 -40.03 -5.41 -9.78
C ASN A 54 -39.58 -6.64 -10.61
N GLY A 55 -40.21 -7.77 -10.37
CA GLY A 55 -39.91 -9.01 -11.08
C GLY A 55 -40.29 -9.03 -12.55
N THR A 56 -41.27 -8.21 -12.97
CA THR A 56 -41.64 -8.12 -14.39
C THR A 56 -40.56 -7.49 -15.24
N ASN A 57 -39.93 -6.40 -14.70
CA ASN A 57 -38.92 -5.65 -15.41
C ASN A 57 -37.49 -6.01 -14.94
N ASN A 58 -37.36 -6.86 -13.93
CA ASN A 58 -36.09 -7.23 -13.28
C ASN A 58 -35.34 -6.00 -12.74
N THR A 59 -36.04 -5.06 -12.13
CA THR A 59 -35.48 -3.82 -11.63
C THR A 59 -35.49 -3.75 -10.10
N ILE A 60 -34.51 -2.99 -9.57
CA ILE A 60 -34.45 -2.57 -8.17
C ILE A 60 -34.51 -1.04 -8.14
N THR A 61 -35.44 -0.49 -7.35
CA THR A 61 -35.58 0.96 -7.17
C THR A 61 -34.71 1.41 -6.02
N LEU A 62 -33.77 2.30 -6.30
CA LEU A 62 -32.80 2.85 -5.36
C LEU A 62 -32.68 4.34 -5.60
N SER A 63 -33.29 5.18 -4.79
CA SER A 63 -33.32 6.64 -4.97
C SER A 63 -31.89 7.23 -5.03
N SER A 64 -31.60 7.96 -6.11
CA SER A 64 -30.34 8.71 -6.29
C SER A 64 -29.09 7.85 -6.03
N HIS A 65 -29.09 6.65 -6.57
CA HIS A 65 -28.09 5.62 -6.24
C HIS A 65 -26.64 5.94 -6.69
N GLY A 66 -26.42 6.86 -7.63
CA GLY A 66 -25.09 7.23 -8.13
C GLY A 66 -24.41 6.20 -9.04
N LEU A 67 -24.81 4.92 -8.99
CA LEU A 67 -24.18 3.84 -9.74
C LEU A 67 -24.30 4.01 -11.26
N ALA A 68 -23.24 3.63 -11.98
CA ALA A 68 -23.17 3.59 -13.44
C ALA A 68 -23.31 2.17 -13.99
N THR A 69 -23.63 2.04 -15.28
CA THR A 69 -23.60 0.73 -15.95
C THR A 69 -22.17 0.18 -15.95
N ASN A 70 -22.03 -1.10 -15.65
CA ASN A 70 -20.81 -1.86 -15.40
C ASN A 70 -20.14 -1.67 -14.05
N ASP A 71 -20.69 -0.86 -13.14
CA ASP A 71 -20.16 -0.81 -11.79
C ASP A 71 -20.26 -2.19 -11.13
N PRO A 72 -19.17 -2.71 -10.57
CA PRO A 72 -19.19 -3.94 -9.79
C PRO A 72 -19.77 -3.66 -8.40
N ILE A 73 -20.71 -4.49 -7.99
CA ILE A 73 -21.33 -4.40 -6.66
C ILE A 73 -21.43 -5.76 -6.01
N TYR A 74 -21.38 -5.78 -4.69
CA TYR A 74 -21.70 -6.96 -3.89
C TYR A 74 -23.06 -6.79 -3.24
N TYR A 75 -23.92 -7.76 -3.45
CA TYR A 75 -25.22 -7.79 -2.82
C TYR A 75 -25.15 -8.49 -1.47
N TYR A 76 -25.79 -7.93 -0.46
CA TYR A 76 -25.90 -8.54 0.86
C TYR A 76 -27.34 -8.47 1.40
N ALA A 77 -27.84 -9.60 1.85
CA ALA A 77 -29.16 -9.72 2.48
C ALA A 77 -29.01 -10.03 3.98
N ALA A 78 -29.56 -9.17 4.82
CA ALA A 78 -29.64 -9.46 6.26
C ALA A 78 -30.61 -10.61 6.53
N ALA A 79 -31.71 -10.68 5.79
CA ALA A 79 -32.71 -11.74 5.78
C ALA A 79 -33.49 -11.74 4.46
N ASN A 80 -34.23 -12.79 4.16
CA ASN A 80 -35.14 -12.89 3.01
C ASN A 80 -34.53 -12.32 1.71
N PRO A 81 -33.49 -12.96 1.15
CA PRO A 81 -32.79 -12.44 -0.03
C PRO A 81 -33.71 -12.30 -1.25
N ILE A 82 -33.37 -11.40 -2.15
CA ILE A 82 -34.00 -11.27 -3.47
C ILE A 82 -33.74 -12.56 -4.23
N THR A 83 -34.80 -13.22 -4.73
CA THR A 83 -34.67 -14.41 -5.55
C THR A 83 -34.01 -14.06 -6.89
N GLY A 84 -33.05 -14.87 -7.32
CA GLY A 84 -32.27 -14.67 -8.55
C GLY A 84 -30.84 -14.19 -8.27
N ILE A 85 -30.57 -13.67 -7.06
CA ILE A 85 -29.24 -13.25 -6.64
C ILE A 85 -28.87 -13.82 -5.26
N SER A 86 -27.57 -13.97 -5.00
CA SER A 86 -27.04 -14.58 -3.78
C SER A 86 -26.28 -13.56 -2.94
N SER A 87 -26.53 -13.57 -1.62
CA SER A 87 -25.81 -12.71 -0.69
C SER A 87 -24.29 -12.99 -0.71
N GLY A 88 -23.48 -11.95 -0.70
CA GLY A 88 -22.02 -12.00 -0.79
C GLY A 88 -21.45 -12.16 -2.21
N SER A 89 -22.32 -12.25 -3.22
CA SER A 89 -21.89 -12.42 -4.62
C SER A 89 -21.69 -11.09 -5.33
N LEU A 90 -20.74 -11.11 -6.30
CA LEU A 90 -20.43 -9.98 -7.19
C LEU A 90 -21.44 -9.93 -8.34
N TYR A 91 -21.96 -8.75 -8.61
CA TYR A 91 -22.82 -8.42 -9.74
C TYR A 91 -22.38 -7.14 -10.42
N TYR A 92 -22.92 -6.87 -11.60
CA TYR A 92 -22.63 -5.65 -12.38
C TYR A 92 -23.93 -4.90 -12.64
N VAL A 93 -23.88 -3.59 -12.44
CA VAL A 93 -25.04 -2.71 -12.58
C VAL A 93 -25.38 -2.48 -14.04
N ILE A 94 -26.66 -2.57 -14.39
CA ILE A 94 -27.24 -1.99 -15.60
C ILE A 94 -28.09 -0.82 -15.15
N ARG A 95 -27.59 0.42 -15.33
CA ARG A 95 -28.31 1.62 -14.97
C ARG A 95 -29.47 1.86 -15.92
N THR A 96 -30.67 1.90 -15.41
CA THR A 96 -31.87 2.26 -16.18
C THR A 96 -32.12 3.76 -16.14
N ASP A 97 -32.03 4.36 -14.94
CA ASP A 97 -32.16 5.79 -14.70
C ASP A 97 -31.46 6.17 -13.37
N ALA A 98 -31.69 7.38 -12.84
CA ALA A 98 -31.07 7.85 -11.60
C ALA A 98 -31.55 7.13 -10.33
N ASN A 99 -32.69 6.41 -10.41
CA ASN A 99 -33.34 5.77 -9.26
C ASN A 99 -33.57 4.26 -9.48
N THR A 100 -33.17 3.70 -10.62
CA THR A 100 -33.52 2.32 -10.99
C THR A 100 -32.34 1.62 -11.65
N ILE A 101 -32.04 0.43 -11.15
CA ILE A 101 -31.01 -0.45 -11.71
C ILE A 101 -31.56 -1.83 -12.05
N LYS A 102 -30.85 -2.55 -12.90
CA LYS A 102 -30.89 -4.00 -13.04
C LYS A 102 -29.52 -4.56 -12.73
N LEU A 103 -29.44 -5.87 -12.52
CA LEU A 103 -28.17 -6.54 -12.24
C LEU A 103 -27.85 -7.60 -13.30
N ALA A 104 -26.57 -7.73 -13.61
CA ALA A 104 -26.02 -8.77 -14.47
C ALA A 104 -24.96 -9.58 -13.73
N SER A 105 -24.76 -10.83 -14.11
CA SER A 105 -23.76 -11.70 -13.49
C SER A 105 -22.33 -11.46 -13.98
N THR A 106 -22.15 -10.73 -15.10
CA THR A 106 -20.83 -10.38 -15.64
C THR A 106 -20.87 -8.97 -16.23
N ALA A 107 -19.71 -8.32 -16.34
CA ALA A 107 -19.58 -7.02 -16.97
C ALA A 107 -20.02 -7.03 -18.45
N ALA A 108 -19.73 -8.12 -19.17
CA ALA A 108 -20.15 -8.27 -20.57
C ALA A 108 -21.67 -8.31 -20.73
N LEU A 109 -22.39 -9.03 -19.85
CA LEU A 109 -23.85 -9.07 -19.83
C LEU A 109 -24.44 -7.72 -19.41
N SER A 110 -23.80 -7.02 -18.48
CA SER A 110 -24.20 -5.66 -18.10
C SER A 110 -24.08 -4.70 -19.29
N ALA A 111 -22.96 -4.69 -19.99
CA ALA A 111 -22.77 -3.88 -21.20
C ALA A 111 -23.78 -4.21 -22.31
N ALA A 112 -24.19 -5.49 -22.43
CA ALA A 112 -25.20 -5.96 -23.36
C ALA A 112 -26.64 -5.68 -22.88
N GLY A 113 -26.85 -5.14 -21.68
CA GLY A 113 -28.17 -4.90 -21.10
C GLY A 113 -28.94 -6.17 -20.68
N THR A 114 -28.24 -7.32 -20.58
CA THR A 114 -28.84 -8.62 -20.22
C THR A 114 -28.91 -8.76 -18.69
N ALA A 115 -30.11 -8.61 -18.16
CA ALA A 115 -30.34 -8.64 -16.72
C ALA A 115 -30.66 -10.06 -16.19
N ILE A 116 -30.30 -10.26 -14.91
CA ILE A 116 -30.75 -11.41 -14.12
C ILE A 116 -32.25 -11.28 -13.84
N SER A 117 -32.97 -12.41 -13.89
CA SER A 117 -34.37 -12.45 -13.47
C SER A 117 -34.46 -12.34 -11.95
N LEU A 118 -35.20 -11.34 -11.46
CA LEU A 118 -35.35 -11.03 -10.05
C LEU A 118 -36.79 -11.24 -9.59
N THR A 119 -36.96 -11.69 -8.36
CA THR A 119 -38.25 -11.67 -7.67
C THR A 119 -38.06 -11.12 -6.25
N GLY A 120 -38.82 -10.07 -5.91
CA GLY A 120 -38.76 -9.47 -4.60
C GLY A 120 -39.21 -10.44 -3.51
N PRO A 121 -38.65 -10.36 -2.29
CA PRO A 121 -39.05 -11.21 -1.18
C PRO A 121 -40.49 -10.89 -0.76
N SER A 122 -41.25 -11.91 -0.38
CA SER A 122 -42.61 -11.78 0.11
C SER A 122 -42.68 -11.03 1.47
N THR A 123 -41.66 -11.17 2.27
CA THR A 123 -41.46 -10.46 3.54
C THR A 123 -40.37 -9.42 3.38
N ALA A 124 -40.73 -8.17 3.63
CA ALA A 124 -39.78 -7.05 3.53
C ALA A 124 -38.60 -7.24 4.48
N SER A 125 -37.40 -6.97 3.98
CA SER A 125 -36.17 -7.04 4.76
C SER A 125 -35.12 -6.07 4.28
N THR A 126 -34.21 -5.65 5.17
CA THR A 126 -33.11 -4.76 4.82
C THR A 126 -32.08 -5.49 3.99
N GLN A 127 -31.71 -4.88 2.89
CA GLN A 127 -30.72 -5.34 1.94
C GLN A 127 -29.66 -4.26 1.76
N TYR A 128 -28.49 -4.67 1.30
CA TYR A 128 -27.38 -3.76 1.05
C TYR A 128 -26.74 -4.05 -0.30
N ILE A 129 -26.31 -3.00 -0.93
CA ILE A 129 -25.40 -3.04 -2.08
C ILE A 129 -24.11 -2.34 -1.66
N TYR A 130 -23.00 -3.05 -1.81
CA TYR A 130 -21.66 -2.51 -1.56
C TYR A 130 -20.91 -2.41 -2.89
N GLN A 131 -20.38 -1.23 -3.19
CA GLN A 131 -19.41 -1.04 -4.26
C GLN A 131 -18.01 -1.12 -3.66
N GLY A 132 -17.06 -1.74 -4.34
CA GLY A 132 -15.64 -1.78 -3.99
C GLY A 132 -15.25 -2.73 -2.84
N VAL A 133 -16.16 -3.08 -1.93
CA VAL A 133 -15.84 -3.96 -0.79
C VAL A 133 -16.89 -5.02 -0.56
N ASN A 134 -16.45 -6.25 -0.30
CA ASN A 134 -17.31 -7.35 0.16
C ASN A 134 -17.01 -7.64 1.62
N ILE A 135 -17.85 -7.16 2.51
CA ILE A 135 -17.69 -7.34 3.96
C ILE A 135 -17.84 -8.79 4.42
N SER A 136 -18.58 -9.63 3.69
CA SER A 136 -18.82 -11.02 4.08
C SER A 136 -17.64 -11.94 3.79
N SER A 137 -16.82 -11.61 2.80
CA SER A 137 -15.65 -12.39 2.38
C SER A 137 -14.34 -11.65 2.54
N ASN A 138 -14.36 -10.41 3.03
CA ASN A 138 -13.20 -9.53 3.19
C ASN A 138 -12.44 -9.31 1.88
N VAL A 139 -13.18 -9.10 0.78
CA VAL A 139 -12.61 -8.85 -0.55
C VAL A 139 -12.74 -7.37 -0.89
N ILE A 140 -11.70 -6.82 -1.46
CA ILE A 140 -11.67 -5.47 -2.03
C ILE A 140 -11.64 -5.60 -3.56
N TYR A 141 -12.40 -4.77 -4.23
CA TYR A 141 -12.40 -4.64 -5.68
C TYR A 141 -11.66 -3.37 -6.11
N SER A 142 -10.70 -3.53 -6.99
CA SER A 142 -10.04 -2.43 -7.70
C SER A 142 -9.67 -2.92 -9.10
N ALA A 143 -10.22 -2.27 -10.12
CA ALA A 143 -10.11 -2.74 -11.50
C ALA A 143 -8.66 -2.84 -11.99
N ALA A 144 -8.29 -3.99 -12.53
CA ALA A 144 -6.97 -4.27 -13.07
C ALA A 144 -5.84 -3.78 -12.14
N HIS A 145 -5.93 -4.14 -10.85
CA HIS A 145 -5.05 -3.60 -9.82
C HIS A 145 -3.57 -3.96 -10.02
N GLY A 146 -3.26 -5.06 -10.68
CA GLY A 146 -1.88 -5.46 -10.99
C GLY A 146 -1.06 -5.99 -9.80
N PHE A 147 -1.61 -5.96 -8.59
CA PHE A 147 -0.89 -6.43 -7.40
C PHE A 147 -0.66 -7.94 -7.43
N LYS A 148 0.46 -8.35 -6.85
CA LYS A 148 0.81 -9.74 -6.60
C LYS A 148 0.57 -10.12 -5.15
N THR A 149 0.39 -11.39 -4.89
CA THR A 149 0.31 -11.89 -3.52
C THR A 149 1.60 -11.57 -2.76
N ARG A 150 1.46 -10.97 -1.58
CA ARG A 150 2.49 -10.43 -0.67
C ARG A 150 3.05 -9.05 -1.05
N ASP A 151 2.53 -8.39 -2.06
CA ASP A 151 2.82 -6.97 -2.23
C ASP A 151 2.38 -6.20 -0.98
N ILE A 152 3.13 -5.17 -0.64
CA ILE A 152 2.80 -4.28 0.46
C ILE A 152 2.08 -3.06 -0.12
N ILE A 153 0.95 -2.72 0.45
CA ILE A 153 0.22 -1.51 0.13
C ILE A 153 -0.13 -0.73 1.40
N PHE A 154 -0.39 0.55 1.22
CA PHE A 154 -0.94 1.43 2.25
C PHE A 154 -2.30 1.92 1.78
N TYR A 155 -3.24 1.96 2.70
CA TYR A 155 -4.56 2.52 2.48
C TYR A 155 -4.55 4.01 2.85
N ASP A 156 -5.08 4.85 1.95
CA ASP A 156 -5.21 6.29 2.16
C ASP A 156 -6.63 6.71 1.81
N ASN A 157 -7.38 7.19 2.78
CA ASN A 157 -8.75 7.59 2.58
C ASN A 157 -8.87 9.10 2.31
N ILE A 158 -9.94 9.49 1.63
CA ILE A 158 -10.26 10.90 1.39
C ILE A 158 -11.39 11.41 2.31
N GLY A 159 -11.96 10.52 3.11
CA GLY A 159 -13.12 10.87 3.96
C GLY A 159 -13.34 9.88 5.09
N THR A 160 -14.26 8.94 4.93
CA THR A 160 -14.53 7.90 5.94
C THR A 160 -13.81 6.61 5.60
N THR A 161 -13.05 6.11 6.52
CA THR A 161 -12.28 4.87 6.39
C THR A 161 -13.19 3.66 6.18
N ILE A 162 -12.82 2.74 5.29
CA ILE A 162 -13.42 1.41 5.23
C ILE A 162 -13.24 0.74 6.59
N GLY A 163 -14.33 0.27 7.20
CA GLY A 163 -14.28 -0.36 8.52
C GLY A 163 -13.34 -1.56 8.52
N GLY A 164 -12.41 -1.58 9.46
CA GLY A 164 -11.35 -2.59 9.57
C GLY A 164 -10.02 -2.16 8.97
N LEU A 165 -9.96 -1.10 8.16
CA LEU A 165 -8.73 -0.49 7.68
C LEU A 165 -8.34 0.73 8.52
N SER A 166 -7.07 1.08 8.45
CA SER A 166 -6.52 2.29 9.07
C SER A 166 -5.55 2.95 8.08
N GLU A 167 -5.53 4.26 8.07
CA GLU A 167 -4.59 5.03 7.26
C GLU A 167 -3.14 4.82 7.70
N ASN A 168 -2.25 4.96 6.75
CA ASN A 168 -0.80 4.92 6.99
C ASN A 168 -0.29 3.59 7.57
N ILE A 169 -1.11 2.54 7.58
CA ILE A 169 -0.71 1.19 7.98
C ILE A 169 -0.42 0.37 6.72
N SER A 170 0.65 -0.42 6.78
CA SER A 170 1.00 -1.35 5.72
C SER A 170 0.16 -2.62 5.80
N TYR A 171 -0.36 -3.05 4.67
CA TYR A 171 -1.10 -4.30 4.51
C TYR A 171 -0.45 -5.17 3.46
N TYR A 172 -0.55 -6.48 3.63
CA TYR A 172 -0.08 -7.48 2.66
C TYR A 172 -1.23 -7.95 1.79
N VAL A 173 -1.03 -7.91 0.49
CA VAL A 173 -2.02 -8.33 -0.50
C VAL A 173 -2.09 -9.84 -0.61
N SER A 174 -3.29 -10.40 -0.64
CA SER A 174 -3.56 -11.73 -1.19
C SER A 174 -4.43 -11.57 -2.42
N ARG A 175 -3.83 -11.74 -3.59
CA ARG A 175 -4.52 -11.60 -4.88
C ARG A 175 -5.55 -12.72 -5.04
N VAL A 176 -6.79 -12.36 -5.33
CA VAL A 176 -7.88 -13.27 -5.68
C VAL A 176 -7.93 -13.45 -7.20
N ASP A 177 -8.03 -12.35 -7.94
CA ASP A 177 -7.97 -12.30 -9.39
C ASP A 177 -7.39 -10.95 -9.87
N ASP A 178 -7.60 -10.54 -11.12
CA ASP A 178 -7.05 -9.29 -11.68
C ASP A 178 -7.72 -8.03 -11.11
N ASN A 179 -8.91 -8.17 -10.52
CA ASN A 179 -9.71 -7.07 -10.02
C ASN A 179 -9.99 -7.17 -8.51
N GLN A 180 -9.65 -8.27 -7.87
CA GLN A 180 -10.02 -8.55 -6.49
C GLN A 180 -8.82 -9.02 -5.67
N PHE A 181 -8.76 -8.54 -4.44
CA PHE A 181 -7.73 -8.95 -3.47
C PHE A 181 -8.27 -8.87 -2.03
N LYS A 182 -7.53 -9.50 -1.12
CA LYS A 182 -7.72 -9.38 0.33
C LYS A 182 -6.50 -8.75 0.96
N LEU A 183 -6.70 -8.13 2.12
CA LEU A 183 -5.63 -7.54 2.90
C LEU A 183 -5.37 -8.33 4.19
N PHE A 184 -4.11 -8.40 4.56
CA PHE A 184 -3.61 -9.09 5.74
C PHE A 184 -2.69 -8.16 6.53
N THR A 185 -2.67 -8.34 7.85
CA THR A 185 -1.78 -7.57 8.72
C THR A 185 -0.39 -8.19 8.85
N ASP A 186 -0.16 -9.37 8.27
CA ASP A 186 1.11 -10.09 8.36
C ASP A 186 1.57 -10.66 7.02
N SER A 187 2.88 -10.75 6.82
CA SER A 187 3.51 -11.25 5.58
C SER A 187 3.28 -12.73 5.29
N LYS A 188 2.83 -13.50 6.29
CA LYS A 188 2.50 -14.93 6.13
C LYS A 188 1.07 -15.15 5.64
N LEU A 189 0.27 -14.07 5.57
CA LEU A 189 -1.14 -14.08 5.17
C LEU A 189 -2.00 -14.98 6.06
N VAL A 190 -1.82 -14.88 7.37
CA VAL A 190 -2.59 -15.62 8.37
C VAL A 190 -3.76 -14.78 8.89
N ASN A 191 -3.50 -13.51 9.19
CA ASN A 191 -4.46 -12.61 9.82
C ASN A 191 -5.10 -11.70 8.76
N VAL A 192 -6.21 -12.16 8.19
CA VAL A 192 -6.99 -11.35 7.23
C VAL A 192 -7.61 -10.14 7.93
N VAL A 193 -7.60 -9.00 7.27
CA VAL A 193 -8.31 -7.80 7.75
C VAL A 193 -9.81 -8.05 7.64
N SER A 194 -10.54 -7.92 8.75
CA SER A 194 -11.99 -8.03 8.75
C SER A 194 -12.61 -6.70 8.33
N LEU A 195 -13.21 -6.66 7.16
CA LEU A 195 -13.93 -5.48 6.66
C LEU A 195 -15.32 -5.44 7.30
N THR A 196 -15.75 -4.29 7.82
CA THR A 196 -17.00 -4.18 8.59
C THR A 196 -17.99 -3.17 8.03
N SER A 197 -17.54 -2.22 7.24
CA SER A 197 -18.40 -1.20 6.65
C SER A 197 -17.77 -0.57 5.40
N ALA A 198 -18.60 0.13 4.62
CA ALA A 198 -18.21 1.05 3.56
C ALA A 198 -18.90 2.40 3.79
N HIS A 199 -18.50 3.43 3.08
CA HIS A 199 -19.13 4.75 3.17
C HIS A 199 -20.55 4.72 2.61
N THR A 200 -21.45 5.56 3.16
CA THR A 200 -22.86 5.59 2.72
C THR A 200 -23.10 6.38 1.42
N SER A 201 -22.12 7.17 0.99
CA SER A 201 -22.09 7.80 -0.34
C SER A 201 -20.85 7.33 -1.10
N GLU A 202 -20.84 7.51 -2.43
CA GLU A 202 -19.66 7.15 -3.23
C GLU A 202 -18.43 7.91 -2.75
N GLN A 203 -17.34 7.21 -2.52
CA GLN A 203 -16.04 7.74 -2.12
C GLN A 203 -14.94 6.96 -2.83
N THR A 204 -13.89 7.66 -3.21
CA THR A 204 -12.70 7.06 -3.84
C THR A 204 -11.54 7.15 -2.87
N ASP A 205 -11.01 6.00 -2.47
CA ASP A 205 -9.82 5.92 -1.64
C ASP A 205 -8.61 5.53 -2.46
N ASN A 206 -7.43 6.01 -2.08
CA ASN A 206 -6.19 5.71 -2.77
C ASN A 206 -5.54 4.43 -2.22
N ILE A 207 -4.86 3.73 -3.09
CA ILE A 207 -3.96 2.64 -2.74
C ILE A 207 -2.54 3.11 -3.04
N LEU A 208 -1.74 3.21 -1.99
CA LEU A 208 -0.34 3.61 -2.08
C LEU A 208 0.57 2.39 -1.89
N GLN A 209 1.81 2.52 -2.31
CA GLN A 209 2.90 1.56 -2.07
C GLN A 209 4.15 2.30 -1.59
N ASP A 210 5.25 1.61 -1.34
CA ASP A 210 6.51 2.23 -0.97
C ASP A 210 6.93 3.31 -1.98
N GLY A 211 7.73 4.27 -1.54
CA GLY A 211 8.26 5.35 -2.37
C GLY A 211 8.90 4.80 -3.66
N LYS A 212 8.71 5.49 -4.76
CA LYS A 212 9.12 5.06 -6.09
C LYS A 212 10.27 5.89 -6.61
N ILE A 213 11.30 5.24 -7.15
CA ILE A 213 12.35 5.89 -7.93
C ILE A 213 11.95 5.83 -9.41
N GLU A 214 11.95 6.98 -10.10
CA GLU A 214 11.58 7.10 -11.51
C GLU A 214 12.81 7.11 -12.43
N SER A 215 13.91 7.68 -11.96
CA SER A 215 15.18 7.71 -12.72
C SER A 215 16.39 7.80 -11.82
N VAL A 216 17.55 7.47 -12.37
CA VAL A 216 18.84 7.52 -11.69
C VAL A 216 19.90 8.09 -12.63
N ALA A 217 20.80 8.89 -12.11
CA ALA A 217 21.99 9.39 -12.80
C ALA A 217 23.19 9.35 -11.86
N THR A 218 24.36 9.07 -12.39
CA THR A 218 25.63 9.25 -11.70
C THR A 218 26.28 10.52 -12.21
N ILE A 219 26.75 11.36 -11.31
CA ILE A 219 27.45 12.60 -11.61
C ILE A 219 28.84 12.48 -10.99
N SER A 220 29.88 12.78 -11.74
CA SER A 220 31.25 12.78 -11.19
C SER A 220 31.36 13.90 -10.15
N GLY A 221 31.58 13.49 -8.90
CA GLY A 221 31.80 14.39 -7.79
C GLY A 221 33.28 14.81 -7.67
N ASP A 222 33.56 15.64 -6.68
CA ASP A 222 34.91 15.97 -6.27
C ASP A 222 35.56 14.72 -5.62
N LEU A 223 36.87 14.59 -5.71
CA LEU A 223 37.66 13.53 -5.06
C LEU A 223 37.56 12.10 -5.64
N ASN A 224 37.20 11.88 -6.90
CA ASN A 224 37.04 10.58 -7.57
C ASN A 224 35.90 9.73 -7.08
N GLU A 225 34.93 10.28 -6.40
CA GLU A 225 33.69 9.59 -6.04
C GLU A 225 32.55 10.09 -6.91
N ASP A 226 31.73 9.16 -7.41
CA ASP A 226 30.55 9.49 -8.19
C ASP A 226 29.37 9.69 -7.25
N GLU A 227 28.68 10.81 -7.40
CA GLU A 227 27.41 11.07 -6.71
C GLU A 227 26.27 10.34 -7.42
N LEU A 228 25.41 9.71 -6.65
CA LEU A 228 24.22 9.03 -7.16
C LEU A 228 22.99 9.91 -6.93
N TRP A 229 22.43 10.42 -8.03
CA TRP A 229 21.24 11.25 -8.04
C TRP A 229 20.03 10.48 -8.53
N ILE A 230 18.88 10.68 -7.90
CA ILE A 230 17.62 10.04 -8.25
C ILE A 230 16.50 11.08 -8.41
N ILE A 231 15.52 10.74 -9.24
CA ILE A 231 14.19 11.35 -9.17
C ILE A 231 13.28 10.37 -8.45
N SER A 232 12.81 10.77 -7.29
CA SER A 232 11.86 10.01 -6.49
C SER A 232 10.45 10.56 -6.64
N GLN A 233 9.46 9.67 -6.60
CA GLN A 233 8.05 10.00 -6.51
C GLN A 233 7.54 9.62 -5.13
N ARG A 234 6.88 10.55 -4.45
CA ARG A 234 6.21 10.30 -3.17
C ARG A 234 4.82 10.92 -3.13
N TRP A 235 3.96 10.32 -2.33
CA TRP A 235 2.66 10.84 -1.97
C TRP A 235 2.82 11.69 -0.71
N VAL A 236 2.70 12.99 -0.84
CA VAL A 236 2.90 13.95 0.26
C VAL A 236 1.73 14.91 0.29
N ASN A 237 1.11 15.04 1.45
CA ASN A 237 -0.03 15.93 1.68
C ASN A 237 -1.14 15.76 0.61
N GLY A 238 -1.58 14.51 0.41
CA GLY A 238 -2.69 14.18 -0.50
C GLY A 238 -2.38 14.32 -1.99
N SER A 239 -1.10 14.39 -2.40
CA SER A 239 -0.74 14.52 -3.81
C SER A 239 0.61 13.91 -4.17
N VAL A 240 0.73 13.52 -5.44
CA VAL A 240 2.01 13.05 -6.00
C VAL A 240 3.00 14.21 -6.08
N ARG A 241 4.18 14.02 -5.49
CA ARG A 241 5.32 14.93 -5.57
C ARG A 241 6.54 14.22 -6.12
N ARG A 242 7.36 14.95 -6.86
CA ARG A 242 8.66 14.49 -7.37
C ARG A 242 9.76 15.28 -6.74
N PHE A 243 10.80 14.57 -6.31
CA PHE A 243 11.98 15.16 -5.67
C PHE A 243 13.22 14.74 -6.42
N VAL A 244 14.19 15.65 -6.51
CA VAL A 244 15.55 15.35 -6.93
C VAL A 244 16.35 15.15 -5.66
N GLU A 245 16.89 13.98 -5.46
CA GLU A 245 17.60 13.58 -4.25
C GLU A 245 18.96 13.00 -4.59
N CYS A 246 19.94 13.23 -3.73
CA CYS A 246 21.27 12.64 -3.82
C CYS A 246 21.45 11.63 -2.68
N PHE A 247 22.02 10.48 -2.99
CA PHE A 247 22.45 9.56 -1.94
C PHE A 247 23.58 10.20 -1.14
N SER A 248 23.47 10.16 0.18
CA SER A 248 24.55 10.58 1.06
C SER A 248 25.69 9.57 0.99
N ASP A 249 26.90 10.06 1.15
CA ASP A 249 28.07 9.21 1.31
C ASP A 249 27.90 8.30 2.52
N PHE A 250 28.38 7.09 2.38
CA PHE A 250 28.39 6.12 3.47
C PHE A 250 29.77 6.15 4.15
N ASP A 251 29.82 6.80 5.31
CA ASP A 251 31.02 6.82 6.14
C ASP A 251 31.00 5.65 7.12
N PHE A 252 31.85 4.67 6.86
CA PHE A 252 32.02 3.51 7.75
C PHE A 252 32.89 3.81 8.98
N ASP A 253 33.64 4.90 8.95
CA ASP A 253 34.57 5.29 10.01
C ASP A 253 33.94 6.29 11.00
N GLU A 254 32.68 6.71 10.76
CA GLU A 254 31.95 7.59 11.66
C GLU A 254 31.71 6.92 13.01
N THR A 255 32.32 7.47 14.04
CA THR A 255 32.23 6.97 15.41
C THR A 255 31.27 7.76 16.28
N ALA A 256 30.82 8.92 15.81
CA ALA A 256 29.90 9.81 16.51
C ALA A 256 28.44 9.51 16.08
N PRO A 257 27.63 8.85 16.92
CA PRO A 257 26.27 8.43 16.55
C PRO A 257 25.38 9.57 16.07
N GLU A 258 25.65 10.80 16.52
CA GLU A 258 24.89 11.99 16.13
C GLU A 258 25.10 12.41 14.68
N ASN A 259 26.09 11.86 13.98
CA ASN A 259 26.36 12.16 12.57
C ASN A 259 25.72 11.18 11.60
N PHE A 260 25.15 10.08 12.08
CA PHE A 260 24.51 9.08 11.21
C PHE A 260 23.29 9.64 10.48
N LYS A 261 23.18 9.30 9.19
CA LYS A 261 22.15 9.77 8.27
C LYS A 261 21.43 8.59 7.62
N PHE A 262 20.91 7.65 8.42
CA PHE A 262 20.20 6.46 7.94
C PHE A 262 18.70 6.69 7.78
N LEU A 263 18.33 7.79 7.12
CA LEU A 263 16.95 8.16 6.85
C LEU A 263 16.85 8.70 5.42
N ASP A 264 15.77 8.39 4.75
CA ASP A 264 15.52 8.91 3.41
C ASP A 264 14.89 10.31 3.45
N SER A 265 15.14 11.09 2.40
CA SER A 265 14.65 12.48 2.29
C SER A 265 14.97 13.31 3.53
N HIS A 266 16.12 13.06 4.13
CA HIS A 266 16.48 13.62 5.44
C HIS A 266 16.95 15.07 5.35
N LEU A 267 16.72 15.80 6.44
CA LEU A 267 17.39 17.05 6.77
C LEU A 267 18.16 16.90 8.07
N SER A 268 19.34 17.52 8.12
CA SER A 268 20.17 17.55 9.32
C SER A 268 20.32 18.97 9.84
N TYR A 269 20.20 19.14 11.15
CA TYR A 269 20.44 20.37 11.87
C TYR A 269 21.65 20.21 12.78
N SER A 270 22.51 21.23 12.83
CA SER A 270 23.60 21.32 13.81
C SER A 270 23.75 22.77 14.24
N GLY A 271 23.59 23.05 15.55
CA GLY A 271 23.64 24.42 16.05
C GLY A 271 23.29 24.52 17.53
N VAL A 272 22.76 25.67 17.92
CA VAL A 272 22.26 25.89 19.28
C VAL A 272 21.09 24.96 19.55
N ALA A 273 20.94 24.47 20.80
CA ALA A 273 19.85 23.58 21.15
C ALA A 273 18.48 24.17 20.81
N VAL A 274 17.69 23.43 20.03
CA VAL A 274 16.34 23.80 19.59
C VAL A 274 15.31 22.79 20.06
N SER A 275 14.09 23.24 20.32
CA SER A 275 12.93 22.40 20.69
C SER A 275 11.98 22.15 19.51
N SER A 276 12.25 22.73 18.35
CA SER A 276 11.48 22.54 17.12
C SER A 276 12.37 22.67 15.90
N LEU A 277 12.01 21.96 14.84
CA LEU A 277 12.67 22.05 13.55
C LEU A 277 11.63 22.40 12.48
N SER A 278 12.01 23.30 11.57
CA SER A 278 11.21 23.71 10.40
C SER A 278 11.96 23.41 9.10
N GLY A 279 11.32 23.69 7.96
CA GLY A 279 11.87 23.38 6.64
C GLY A 279 11.58 21.96 6.16
N LEU A 280 10.59 21.31 6.79
CA LEU A 280 10.17 19.95 6.48
C LEU A 280 8.93 19.89 5.57
N ASP A 281 8.67 20.96 4.81
CA ASP A 281 7.50 21.05 3.90
C ASP A 281 7.43 19.90 2.89
N HIS A 282 8.58 19.35 2.50
CA HIS A 282 8.68 18.19 1.62
C HIS A 282 8.23 16.88 2.26
N LEU A 283 8.01 16.85 3.57
CA LEU A 283 7.52 15.73 4.37
C LEU A 283 6.20 16.03 5.06
N GLU A 284 5.46 17.05 4.62
CA GLU A 284 4.19 17.46 5.24
C GLU A 284 3.20 16.29 5.35
N GLY A 285 2.64 16.07 6.55
CA GLY A 285 1.74 14.97 6.86
C GLY A 285 2.41 13.61 7.10
N GLU A 286 3.70 13.46 6.80
CA GLU A 286 4.42 12.20 7.00
C GLU A 286 4.88 12.02 8.45
N THR A 287 4.88 10.76 8.88
CA THR A 287 5.50 10.37 10.15
C THR A 287 6.98 10.14 9.96
N VAL A 288 7.80 10.98 10.57
CA VAL A 288 9.26 10.97 10.42
C VAL A 288 9.95 10.30 11.61
N SER A 289 11.08 9.66 11.34
CA SER A 289 12.03 9.20 12.35
C SER A 289 13.07 10.28 12.64
N ILE A 290 13.57 10.31 13.87
CA ILE A 290 14.42 11.37 14.34
C ILE A 290 15.58 10.77 15.12
N LEU A 291 16.79 11.20 14.77
CA LEU A 291 18.01 11.01 15.57
C LEU A 291 18.36 12.36 16.19
N ALA A 292 18.42 12.44 17.53
CA ALA A 292 18.68 13.67 18.25
C ALA A 292 19.84 13.48 19.26
N ASP A 293 20.93 14.21 19.05
CA ASP A 293 22.17 14.13 19.85
C ASP A 293 22.66 12.67 20.02
N GLY A 294 22.67 11.90 18.93
CA GLY A 294 23.14 10.52 18.88
C GLY A 294 22.19 9.48 19.48
N ALA A 295 20.98 9.87 19.86
CA ALA A 295 19.98 8.95 20.40
C ALA A 295 18.69 9.00 19.58
N THR A 296 18.00 7.86 19.50
CA THR A 296 16.67 7.80 18.88
C THR A 296 15.68 8.66 19.67
N HIS A 297 14.81 9.35 18.93
CA HIS A 297 13.72 10.16 19.48
C HIS A 297 12.38 9.53 19.06
N ALA A 298 11.33 9.82 19.79
CA ALA A 298 9.98 9.40 19.36
C ALA A 298 9.65 9.97 17.99
N THR A 299 8.99 9.19 17.15
CA THR A 299 8.51 9.65 15.83
C THR A 299 7.55 10.83 15.98
N LYS A 300 7.54 11.71 14.99
CA LYS A 300 6.63 12.86 14.93
C LYS A 300 5.99 12.93 13.56
N THR A 301 4.78 13.48 13.49
CA THR A 301 4.15 13.84 12.23
C THR A 301 4.48 15.28 11.90
N VAL A 302 4.93 15.53 10.67
CA VAL A 302 5.22 16.89 10.20
C VAL A 302 3.91 17.65 10.02
N ALA A 303 3.84 18.85 10.58
CA ALA A 303 2.70 19.74 10.45
C ALA A 303 3.16 21.17 10.22
N SER A 304 2.65 21.82 9.18
CA SER A 304 3.07 23.17 8.75
C SER A 304 4.59 23.25 8.52
N GLY A 305 5.16 22.23 7.88
CA GLY A 305 6.58 22.15 7.58
C GLY A 305 7.49 22.03 8.79
N ALA A 306 6.97 21.63 9.97
CA ALA A 306 7.74 21.60 11.21
C ALA A 306 7.38 20.40 12.10
N ILE A 307 8.29 20.10 13.06
CA ILE A 307 8.08 19.15 14.14
C ILE A 307 8.51 19.78 15.49
N ALA A 308 7.88 19.34 16.57
CA ALA A 308 8.31 19.64 17.94
C ALA A 308 9.12 18.48 18.51
N LEU A 309 10.26 18.78 19.12
CA LEU A 309 11.10 17.82 19.82
C LEU A 309 10.70 17.71 21.30
N ASP A 310 10.76 16.51 21.86
CA ASP A 310 10.45 16.26 23.27
C ASP A 310 11.54 16.79 24.21
N ARG A 311 12.74 17.04 23.67
CA ARG A 311 13.88 17.64 24.37
C ARG A 311 14.65 18.58 23.44
N PRO A 312 15.19 19.70 23.95
CA PRO A 312 16.09 20.53 23.17
C PRO A 312 17.32 19.74 22.72
N SER A 313 17.70 19.85 21.47
CA SER A 313 18.83 19.11 20.89
C SER A 313 19.67 19.99 19.98
N THR A 314 20.98 19.72 19.94
CA THR A 314 21.98 20.50 19.19
C THR A 314 22.29 19.92 17.82
N LYS A 315 22.19 18.59 17.68
CA LYS A 315 22.31 17.86 16.42
C LYS A 315 21.08 17.00 16.21
N VAL A 316 20.40 17.17 15.07
CA VAL A 316 19.19 16.45 14.78
C VAL A 316 19.16 16.05 13.31
N THR A 317 18.92 14.78 13.03
CA THR A 317 18.61 14.28 11.68
C THR A 317 17.16 13.80 11.67
N VAL A 318 16.38 14.31 10.73
CA VAL A 318 14.95 13.99 10.56
C VAL A 318 14.72 13.50 9.14
N GLY A 319 13.98 12.42 8.96
CA GLY A 319 13.65 11.89 7.63
C GLY A 319 12.70 10.71 7.68
N LEU A 320 12.49 10.11 6.51
CA LEU A 320 11.62 8.96 6.34
C LEU A 320 12.35 7.68 6.72
N PRO A 321 11.74 6.81 7.54
CA PRO A 321 12.29 5.49 7.80
C PRO A 321 12.18 4.59 6.57
N TYR A 322 13.09 3.65 6.43
CA TYR A 322 13.03 2.57 5.47
C TYR A 322 13.32 1.22 6.13
N ASN A 323 12.89 0.13 5.49
CA ASN A 323 13.13 -1.22 6.00
C ASN A 323 14.38 -1.81 5.37
N SER A 324 15.34 -2.19 6.21
CA SER A 324 16.54 -2.91 5.79
C SER A 324 16.27 -4.42 5.79
N VAL A 325 16.50 -5.07 4.66
CA VAL A 325 16.33 -6.52 4.51
C VAL A 325 17.65 -7.15 4.12
N LEU A 326 18.17 -8.02 4.99
CA LEU A 326 19.35 -8.84 4.70
C LEU A 326 18.92 -10.28 4.47
N GLN A 327 19.21 -10.79 3.28
CA GLN A 327 19.05 -12.20 2.96
C GLN A 327 20.42 -12.81 2.66
N THR A 328 20.86 -13.73 3.50
CA THR A 328 22.13 -14.44 3.28
C THR A 328 22.03 -15.41 2.11
N MET A 329 23.16 -15.70 1.49
CA MET A 329 23.28 -16.83 0.57
C MET A 329 22.96 -18.15 1.28
N ARG A 330 22.65 -19.18 0.50
CA ARG A 330 22.48 -20.53 1.07
C ARG A 330 23.75 -20.94 1.83
N ILE A 331 23.58 -21.40 3.05
CA ILE A 331 24.73 -21.84 3.86
C ILE A 331 25.32 -23.09 3.20
N GLU A 332 26.55 -22.97 2.72
CA GLU A 332 27.39 -24.07 2.29
C GLU A 332 28.30 -24.43 3.48
N ALA A 333 27.97 -25.49 4.20
CA ALA A 333 28.85 -26.03 5.23
C ALA A 333 29.90 -26.93 4.54
N GLY A 334 31.15 -26.54 4.66
CA GLY A 334 32.34 -27.07 3.98
C GLY A 334 32.24 -28.48 3.42
N ALA A 335 32.43 -28.59 2.14
CA ALA A 335 32.68 -29.89 1.48
C ALA A 335 34.08 -30.37 1.87
N GLY A 336 34.15 -31.32 2.77
CA GLY A 336 35.35 -32.15 2.83
C GLY A 336 35.59 -32.80 1.45
N GLN A 337 36.82 -32.99 1.05
CA GLN A 337 37.19 -33.49 -0.27
C GLN A 337 36.46 -34.80 -0.70
N PHE A 338 35.77 -35.47 0.21
CA PHE A 338 35.12 -36.78 0.00
C PHE A 338 33.58 -36.78 0.09
N GLU A 339 32.91 -35.71 0.54
CA GLU A 339 31.47 -35.73 0.82
C GLU A 339 30.57 -34.90 -0.12
N GLY A 340 31.17 -34.23 -1.10
CA GLY A 340 30.40 -33.34 -2.02
C GLY A 340 29.82 -32.11 -1.35
N THR A 341 28.94 -31.41 -2.05
CA THR A 341 28.33 -30.16 -1.56
C THR A 341 27.33 -30.42 -0.44
N ALA A 342 27.13 -29.45 0.45
CA ALA A 342 26.07 -29.49 1.46
C ALA A 342 24.65 -29.15 0.91
N GLN A 343 24.52 -29.05 -0.42
CA GLN A 343 23.24 -28.89 -1.09
C GLN A 343 22.37 -30.13 -0.85
N ALA A 344 21.09 -29.92 -0.62
CA ALA A 344 20.09 -30.94 -0.27
C ALA A 344 20.28 -31.63 1.11
N LYS A 345 21.28 -31.27 1.91
CA LYS A 345 21.40 -31.77 3.29
C LYS A 345 20.54 -30.90 4.24
N ILE A 346 19.91 -31.52 5.24
CA ILE A 346 19.20 -30.84 6.30
C ILE A 346 20.19 -30.01 7.12
N LYS A 347 19.93 -28.71 7.26
CA LYS A 347 20.76 -27.77 8.02
C LYS A 347 19.96 -27.23 9.19
N ARG A 348 20.58 -27.17 10.36
CA ARG A 348 20.00 -26.57 11.57
C ARG A 348 20.84 -25.36 11.97
N ILE A 349 20.21 -24.19 11.98
CA ILE A 349 20.81 -22.98 12.53
C ILE A 349 20.54 -23.01 14.04
N SER A 350 21.58 -23.12 14.85
CA SER A 350 21.46 -23.17 16.31
C SER A 350 21.55 -21.79 16.96
N LYS A 351 22.23 -20.83 16.31
CA LYS A 351 22.41 -19.47 16.83
C LYS A 351 22.67 -18.52 15.68
N VAL A 352 22.05 -17.35 15.75
CA VAL A 352 22.35 -16.18 14.89
C VAL A 352 22.81 -15.06 15.84
N THR A 353 23.94 -14.44 15.54
CA THR A 353 24.44 -13.27 16.26
C THR A 353 24.51 -12.12 15.26
N LEU A 354 23.81 -11.03 15.55
CA LEU A 354 23.88 -9.80 14.80
C LEU A 354 24.67 -8.78 15.62
N ARG A 355 25.57 -8.07 14.95
CA ARG A 355 26.20 -6.85 15.50
C ARG A 355 25.64 -5.69 14.69
N LEU A 356 24.86 -4.86 15.36
CA LEU A 356 24.25 -3.66 14.80
C LEU A 356 25.00 -2.44 15.31
#